data_8c639ebaf7d0698ac7218c25a3d20e61
#
_entry.id   8c639ebaf7d0698ac7218c25a3d20e61
#
_cell.length_a   1.000
_cell.length_b   1.000
_cell.length_c   1.000
_cell.angle_alpha   90.00
_cell.angle_beta   90.00
_cell.angle_gamma   90.00
#
_symmetry.space_group_name_H-M   'P 1'
#
loop_
_entity.id
_entity.type
_entity.pdbx_description
1 polymer ?
#
loop_
_entity_poly.entity_id
_entity_poly.type
_entity_poly.pdbx_seq_one_letter_code
_entity_poly.pdbx_strand_id
1 'polypeptide(L)'
;MIRLLFIISLFVGSCNGNTSNTKQIDNSQITEHQTQSMSTPPPIPPDSLLLRIQNKVYQAFVASLLSHKSDELDKISKGLSDLYKAKNQNIILYWQGYLQYYASIYYLQQNNKKAAENEADKGLNWLKSIKNKNSEDYALLALLQSFSIQFRTGDAMLISQEINKDIENALAIDSSNLRANYVFASNNFYTPKKYGGGKLVEKYLLKAISLPTQKTPNQYLPSWGKEESYEMLIKYYIQNKKWDLAKQYYEKGIKECPKSYIINQLASQLVGK
;
A
#
# COMPACT_ATOMS: atom_id res chain seq x y z
N MET A 1 -15.09 22.30 -3.34
CA MET A 1 -14.88 21.57 -2.07
C MET A 1 -14.97 20.08 -2.39
N ILE A 2 -13.84 19.42 -2.62
CA ILE A 2 -13.79 17.97 -2.84
C ILE A 2 -13.63 17.36 -1.45
N ARG A 3 -14.74 16.86 -0.89
CA ARG A 3 -14.69 15.98 0.28
C ARG A 3 -14.11 14.65 -0.18
N LEU A 4 -12.80 14.48 0.01
CA LEU A 4 -12.14 13.17 -0.05
C LEU A 4 -12.59 12.40 1.19
N LEU A 5 -13.75 11.74 1.09
CA LEU A 5 -14.20 10.79 2.10
C LEU A 5 -13.35 9.53 1.96
N PHE A 6 -12.16 9.54 2.59
CA PHE A 6 -11.50 8.32 2.99
C PHE A 6 -12.32 7.67 4.11
N ILE A 7 -13.38 6.95 3.72
CA ILE A 7 -14.01 6.01 4.64
C ILE A 7 -13.04 4.83 4.70
N ILE A 8 -12.13 4.90 5.67
CA ILE A 8 -11.25 3.79 5.99
C ILE A 8 -12.07 2.82 6.82
N SER A 9 -12.48 1.78 6.16
CA SER A 9 -13.14 0.66 6.81
C SER A 9 -12.06 -0.29 7.33
N LEU A 10 -12.13 -0.52 8.61
CA LEU A 10 -11.17 -1.28 9.40
C LEU A 10 -11.41 -2.78 9.27
N PHE A 11 -10.41 -3.52 8.93
CA PHE A 11 -10.01 -4.86 9.39
C PHE A 11 -9.17 -5.60 8.35
N VAL A 12 -7.98 -6.07 8.74
CA VAL A 12 -7.05 -6.83 7.92
C VAL A 12 -7.17 -8.32 8.23
N GLY A 13 -7.36 -9.10 7.18
CA GLY A 13 -7.00 -10.49 7.16
C GLY A 13 -5.79 -10.69 6.23
N SER A 14 -4.73 -11.34 6.69
CA SER A 14 -3.59 -11.68 5.85
C SER A 14 -4.00 -12.74 4.82
N CYS A 15 -3.88 -12.45 3.53
CA CYS A 15 -4.04 -13.44 2.48
C CYS A 15 -2.79 -14.35 2.42
N ASN A 16 -2.84 -15.50 3.08
CA ASN A 16 -1.89 -16.59 2.87
C ASN A 16 -2.58 -17.68 2.04
N GLY A 17 -2.44 -17.59 0.73
CA GLY A 17 -2.84 -18.65 -0.20
C GLY A 17 -1.62 -19.51 -0.53
N ASN A 18 -1.49 -20.68 0.11
CA ASN A 18 -0.62 -21.76 -0.35
C ASN A 18 -1.37 -22.52 -1.46
N THR A 19 -0.94 -22.38 -2.70
CA THR A 19 -1.26 -23.37 -3.75
C THR A 19 0.02 -23.77 -4.46
N SER A 20 0.55 -24.89 -4.03
CA SER A 20 1.50 -25.69 -4.78
C SER A 20 0.78 -26.36 -5.95
N ASN A 21 1.23 -26.12 -7.18
CA ASN A 21 1.19 -27.11 -8.25
C ASN A 21 2.26 -26.81 -9.30
N THR A 22 3.27 -27.64 -9.27
CA THR A 22 4.36 -27.77 -10.23
C THR A 22 3.88 -28.41 -11.52
N LYS A 23 4.16 -27.78 -12.66
CA LYS A 23 4.40 -28.49 -13.93
C LYS A 23 5.64 -27.92 -14.56
N GLN A 24 6.66 -28.78 -14.67
CA GLN A 24 7.86 -28.56 -15.47
C GLN A 24 7.48 -28.42 -16.95
N ILE A 25 8.03 -27.44 -17.59
CA ILE A 25 8.22 -27.39 -19.05
C ILE A 25 9.66 -27.01 -19.31
N ASP A 26 10.38 -27.94 -19.90
CA ASP A 26 11.72 -27.84 -20.43
C ASP A 26 11.72 -26.95 -21.68
N ASN A 27 12.61 -25.96 -21.72
CA ASN A 27 13.01 -25.37 -22.99
C ASN A 27 14.42 -24.76 -22.88
N SER A 28 15.33 -25.48 -23.47
CA SER A 28 16.69 -25.04 -23.82
C SER A 28 16.67 -23.94 -24.88
N GLN A 29 17.65 -23.04 -24.76
CA GLN A 29 18.14 -22.03 -25.70
C GLN A 29 17.36 -20.72 -25.83
N ILE A 30 17.81 -19.70 -25.13
CA ILE A 30 17.84 -18.31 -25.62
C ILE A 30 19.09 -17.60 -25.06
N THR A 31 19.80 -17.01 -25.96
CA THR A 31 21.00 -16.18 -25.94
C THR A 31 21.19 -15.26 -24.74
N GLU A 32 22.43 -15.21 -24.27
CA GLU A 32 22.98 -14.27 -23.28
C GLU A 32 22.76 -12.80 -23.72
N HIS A 33 21.88 -12.12 -23.00
CA HIS A 33 21.94 -10.67 -22.84
C HIS A 33 22.29 -10.37 -21.37
N GLN A 34 23.34 -9.57 -21.19
CA GLN A 34 23.94 -9.17 -19.92
C GLN A 34 22.86 -8.79 -18.90
N THR A 35 22.63 -9.71 -17.96
CA THR A 35 21.83 -9.45 -16.76
C THR A 35 22.69 -8.66 -15.80
N GLN A 36 22.40 -7.36 -15.65
CA GLN A 36 22.85 -6.62 -14.48
C GLN A 36 22.39 -7.41 -13.25
N SER A 37 23.34 -7.86 -12.46
CA SER A 37 23.09 -8.61 -11.24
C SER A 37 22.20 -7.77 -10.32
N MET A 38 20.95 -8.18 -10.19
CA MET A 38 20.08 -7.68 -9.13
C MET A 38 20.74 -8.07 -7.80
N SER A 39 21.39 -7.11 -7.15
CA SER A 39 21.96 -7.32 -5.83
C SER A 39 20.82 -7.79 -4.91
N THR A 40 20.93 -9.01 -4.40
CA THR A 40 20.05 -9.51 -3.34
C THR A 40 20.08 -8.50 -2.20
N PRO A 41 18.91 -8.04 -1.71
CA PRO A 41 18.89 -7.14 -0.55
C PRO A 41 19.64 -7.80 0.61
N PRO A 42 20.44 -7.03 1.38
CA PRO A 42 21.21 -7.58 2.49
C PRO A 42 20.27 -8.32 3.45
N PRO A 43 20.73 -9.44 4.05
CA PRO A 43 19.92 -10.23 4.96
C PRO A 43 19.44 -9.36 6.12
N ILE A 44 18.11 -9.32 6.32
CA ILE A 44 17.49 -8.60 7.43
C ILE A 44 17.80 -9.39 8.70
N PRO A 45 18.51 -8.81 9.67
CA PRO A 45 18.79 -9.53 10.91
C PRO A 45 17.48 -9.88 11.62
N PRO A 46 17.37 -11.06 12.22
CA PRO A 46 16.20 -11.47 12.96
C PRO A 46 16.00 -10.52 14.15
N ASP A 47 15.03 -9.62 14.00
CA ASP A 47 14.60 -8.73 15.07
C ASP A 47 13.14 -9.01 15.40
N SER A 48 12.85 -9.22 16.66
CA SER A 48 11.49 -9.55 17.12
C SER A 48 10.49 -8.43 16.81
N LEU A 49 10.95 -7.17 16.77
CA LEU A 49 10.09 -6.04 16.42
C LEU A 49 9.68 -6.07 14.95
N LEU A 50 10.64 -6.34 14.05
CA LEU A 50 10.40 -6.37 12.59
C LEU A 50 9.64 -7.61 12.13
N LEU A 51 9.66 -8.68 12.91
CA LEU A 51 8.92 -9.89 12.57
C LEU A 51 7.42 -9.61 12.52
N ARG A 52 6.79 -9.76 11.36
CA ARG A 52 5.37 -9.44 11.09
C ARG A 52 5.00 -7.99 11.47
N ILE A 53 5.92 -7.05 11.26
CA ILE A 53 5.73 -5.65 11.66
C ILE A 53 4.49 -5.03 11.01
N GLN A 54 4.17 -5.36 9.74
CA GLN A 54 2.95 -4.90 9.09
C GLN A 54 1.70 -5.22 9.94
N ASN A 55 1.61 -6.45 10.43
CA ASN A 55 0.48 -6.86 11.27
C ASN A 55 0.48 -6.16 12.64
N LYS A 56 1.66 -6.00 13.25
CA LYS A 56 1.79 -5.26 14.52
C LYS A 56 1.34 -3.80 14.40
N VAL A 57 1.76 -3.11 13.34
CA VAL A 57 1.31 -1.74 13.06
C VAL A 57 -0.21 -1.68 12.92
N TYR A 58 -0.77 -2.61 12.18
CA TYR A 58 -2.21 -2.65 11.99
C TYR A 58 -2.96 -2.95 13.30
N GLN A 59 -2.51 -3.93 14.09
CA GLN A 59 -3.12 -4.23 15.39
C GLN A 59 -3.04 -3.04 16.34
N ALA A 60 -1.89 -2.33 16.37
CA ALA A 60 -1.73 -1.11 17.15
C ALA A 60 -2.71 -0.01 16.70
N PHE A 61 -2.88 0.14 15.39
CA PHE A 61 -3.84 1.10 14.83
C PHE A 61 -5.29 0.77 15.27
N VAL A 62 -5.70 -0.50 15.17
CA VAL A 62 -7.04 -0.94 15.62
C VAL A 62 -7.21 -0.71 17.12
N ALA A 63 -6.21 -1.09 17.93
CA ALA A 63 -6.23 -0.86 19.37
C ALA A 63 -6.33 0.63 19.72
N SER A 64 -5.61 1.50 18.98
CA SER A 64 -5.67 2.94 19.16
C SER A 64 -7.06 3.52 18.83
N LEU A 65 -7.72 3.00 17.79
CA LEU A 65 -9.08 3.42 17.45
C LEU A 65 -10.09 3.02 18.52
N LEU A 66 -9.95 1.82 19.07
CA LEU A 66 -10.87 1.31 20.11
C LEU A 66 -10.66 2.01 21.47
N SER A 67 -9.42 2.31 21.81
CA SER A 67 -9.05 2.95 23.08
C SER A 67 -9.09 4.47 23.04
N HIS A 68 -9.15 5.07 21.86
CA HIS A 68 -8.95 6.51 21.62
C HIS A 68 -7.60 7.05 22.12
N LYS A 69 -6.56 6.19 22.17
CA LYS A 69 -5.18 6.51 22.59
C LYS A 69 -4.19 6.04 21.54
N SER A 70 -3.12 6.81 21.34
CA SER A 70 -2.04 6.49 20.39
C SER A 70 -0.92 5.61 20.97
N ASP A 71 -0.99 5.23 22.25
CA ASP A 71 0.09 4.60 23.01
C ASP A 71 0.74 3.41 22.28
N GLU A 72 -0.04 2.54 21.65
CA GLU A 72 0.49 1.37 20.95
C GLU A 72 1.22 1.75 19.65
N LEU A 73 0.73 2.75 18.92
CA LEU A 73 1.43 3.31 17.75
C LEU A 73 2.72 3.99 18.16
N ASP A 74 2.69 4.79 19.24
CA ASP A 74 3.85 5.52 19.77
C ASP A 74 4.94 4.55 20.25
N LYS A 75 4.55 3.46 20.90
CA LYS A 75 5.46 2.38 21.33
C LYS A 75 6.21 1.74 20.17
N ILE A 76 5.50 1.40 19.07
CA ILE A 76 6.13 0.84 17.87
C ILE A 76 7.04 1.89 17.22
N SER A 77 6.59 3.15 17.11
CA SER A 77 7.38 4.25 16.56
C SER A 77 8.71 4.44 17.28
N LYS A 78 8.66 4.46 18.62
CA LYS A 78 9.85 4.53 19.45
C LYS A 78 10.77 3.33 19.23
N GLY A 79 10.23 2.11 19.26
CA GLY A 79 11.00 0.89 19.03
C GLY A 79 11.69 0.87 17.67
N LEU A 80 11.01 1.27 16.60
CA LEU A 80 11.61 1.38 15.26
C LEU A 80 12.69 2.47 15.22
N SER A 81 12.49 3.60 15.90
CA SER A 81 13.50 4.67 15.98
C SER A 81 14.77 4.22 16.68
N ASP A 82 14.64 3.52 17.81
CA ASP A 82 15.77 2.98 18.56
C ASP A 82 16.49 1.89 17.75
N LEU A 83 15.74 1.03 17.05
CA LEU A 83 16.28 0.02 16.15
C LEU A 83 17.06 0.63 14.98
N TYR A 84 16.54 1.73 14.40
CA TYR A 84 17.22 2.43 13.31
C TYR A 84 18.55 3.02 13.76
N LYS A 85 18.61 3.63 14.95
CA LYS A 85 19.87 4.13 15.55
C LYS A 85 20.90 3.01 15.72
N ALA A 86 20.44 1.81 16.07
CA ALA A 86 21.31 0.66 16.30
C ALA A 86 21.79 -0.01 15.01
N LYS A 87 20.94 -0.09 13.97
CA LYS A 87 21.18 -0.93 12.79
C LYS A 87 21.31 -0.17 11.47
N ASN A 88 20.82 1.05 11.38
CA ASN A 88 20.88 1.94 10.20
C ASN A 88 20.46 1.26 8.88
N GLN A 89 19.31 0.56 8.87
CA GLN A 89 18.82 -0.20 7.72
C GLN A 89 17.58 0.47 7.09
N ASN A 90 17.54 0.57 5.76
CA ASN A 90 16.44 1.18 5.01
C ASN A 90 15.06 0.58 5.32
N ILE A 91 14.98 -0.74 5.53
CA ILE A 91 13.70 -1.40 5.84
C ILE A 91 13.05 -0.88 7.12
N ILE A 92 13.84 -0.37 8.08
CA ILE A 92 13.31 0.22 9.30
C ILE A 92 12.66 1.57 8.99
N LEU A 93 13.28 2.36 8.08
CA LEU A 93 12.71 3.62 7.60
C LEU A 93 11.41 3.40 6.81
N TYR A 94 11.36 2.35 6.00
CA TYR A 94 10.15 1.93 5.30
C TYR A 94 9.00 1.69 6.31
N TRP A 95 9.27 0.91 7.36
CA TRP A 95 8.26 0.59 8.37
C TRP A 95 7.91 1.79 9.26
N GLN A 96 8.83 2.74 9.47
CA GLN A 96 8.50 4.04 10.05
C GLN A 96 7.50 4.80 9.18
N GLY A 97 7.75 4.90 7.87
CA GLY A 97 6.84 5.54 6.93
C GLY A 97 5.46 4.91 6.92
N TYR A 98 5.40 3.56 6.91
CA TYR A 98 4.15 2.81 6.96
C TYR A 98 3.38 3.02 8.26
N LEU A 99 4.08 3.00 9.41
CA LEU A 99 3.49 3.30 10.71
C LEU A 99 2.89 4.71 10.75
N GLN A 100 3.63 5.72 10.26
CA GLN A 100 3.19 7.11 10.27
C GLN A 100 1.98 7.35 9.35
N TYR A 101 1.86 6.59 8.27
CA TYR A 101 0.65 6.58 7.46
C TYR A 101 -0.57 6.17 8.30
N TYR A 102 -0.48 5.07 9.07
CA TYR A 102 -1.58 4.62 9.94
C TYR A 102 -1.83 5.57 11.13
N ALA A 103 -0.78 6.13 11.72
CA ALA A 103 -0.91 7.14 12.78
C ALA A 103 -1.63 8.40 12.26
N SER A 104 -1.30 8.84 11.05
CA SER A 104 -1.99 9.97 10.41
C SER A 104 -3.48 9.67 10.19
N ILE A 105 -3.81 8.46 9.74
CA ILE A 105 -5.21 8.02 9.60
C ILE A 105 -5.92 8.00 10.95
N TYR A 106 -5.28 7.48 11.99
CA TYR A 106 -5.82 7.47 13.34
C TYR A 106 -6.20 8.89 13.80
N TYR A 107 -5.30 9.85 13.68
CA TYR A 107 -5.58 11.23 14.07
C TYR A 107 -6.68 11.89 13.23
N LEU A 108 -6.79 11.56 11.93
CA LEU A 108 -7.95 12.00 11.12
C LEU A 108 -9.27 11.46 11.66
N GLN A 109 -9.33 10.21 12.09
CA GLN A 109 -10.51 9.60 12.69
C GLN A 109 -10.86 10.25 14.04
N GLN A 110 -9.88 10.78 14.76
CA GLN A 110 -10.07 11.57 15.97
C GLN A 110 -10.40 13.05 15.68
N ASN A 111 -10.65 13.44 14.42
CA ASN A 111 -10.85 14.82 13.97
C ASN A 111 -9.67 15.76 14.28
N ASN A 112 -8.49 15.23 14.53
CA ASN A 112 -7.27 16.01 14.79
C ASN A 112 -6.43 16.15 13.51
N LYS A 113 -6.86 17.03 12.61
CA LYS A 113 -6.21 17.26 11.31
C LYS A 113 -4.74 17.67 11.46
N LYS A 114 -4.41 18.49 12.47
CA LYS A 114 -3.03 18.97 12.67
C LYS A 114 -2.08 17.86 13.10
N ALA A 115 -2.51 17.00 14.02
CA ALA A 115 -1.73 15.83 14.39
C ALA A 115 -1.58 14.85 13.21
N ALA A 116 -2.65 14.64 12.44
CA ALA A 116 -2.61 13.81 11.23
C ALA A 116 -1.59 14.32 10.20
N GLU A 117 -1.55 15.62 9.94
CA GLU A 117 -0.57 16.25 9.08
C GLU A 117 0.86 16.04 9.60
N ASN A 118 1.09 16.26 10.90
CA ASN A 118 2.40 16.08 11.52
C ASN A 118 2.91 14.63 11.38
N GLU A 119 2.04 13.63 11.56
CA GLU A 119 2.42 12.22 11.39
C GLU A 119 2.71 11.91 9.91
N ALA A 120 1.91 12.42 8.97
CA ALA A 120 2.22 12.28 7.55
C ALA A 120 3.58 12.88 7.19
N ASP A 121 3.92 14.06 7.73
CA ASP A 121 5.21 14.72 7.51
C ASP A 121 6.38 13.91 8.07
N LYS A 122 6.25 13.35 9.28
CA LYS A 122 7.26 12.44 9.83
C LYS A 122 7.48 11.24 8.90
N GLY A 123 6.40 10.61 8.43
CA GLY A 123 6.47 9.48 7.51
C GLY A 123 7.15 9.82 6.20
N LEU A 124 6.81 10.97 5.59
CA LEU A 124 7.45 11.47 4.38
C LEU A 124 8.95 11.71 4.60
N ASN A 125 9.34 12.29 5.74
CA ASN A 125 10.74 12.53 6.06
C ASN A 125 11.53 11.22 6.18
N TRP A 126 10.97 10.19 6.85
CA TRP A 126 11.59 8.87 6.93
C TRP A 126 11.77 8.25 5.54
N LEU A 127 10.73 8.22 4.71
CA LEU A 127 10.79 7.63 3.38
C LEU A 127 11.72 8.42 2.43
N LYS A 128 11.72 9.75 2.51
CA LYS A 128 12.64 10.58 1.73
C LYS A 128 14.10 10.34 2.10
N SER A 129 14.41 10.03 3.37
CA SER A 129 15.77 9.75 3.85
C SER A 129 16.34 8.40 3.44
N ILE A 130 15.53 7.47 2.93
CA ILE A 130 16.01 6.19 2.42
C ILE A 130 17.00 6.42 1.27
N LYS A 131 18.20 5.84 1.38
CA LYS A 131 19.20 5.86 0.32
C LYS A 131 19.00 4.69 -0.63
N ASN A 132 19.23 4.92 -1.94
CA ASN A 132 19.08 3.87 -2.97
C ASN A 132 17.72 3.17 -2.89
N LYS A 133 16.64 3.97 -2.96
CA LYS A 133 15.26 3.48 -2.89
C LYS A 133 15.00 2.37 -3.89
N ASN A 134 14.37 1.30 -3.44
CA ASN A 134 13.82 0.26 -4.29
C ASN A 134 12.37 0.56 -4.70
N SER A 135 11.76 -0.33 -5.47
CA SER A 135 10.37 -0.18 -5.94
C SER A 135 9.34 -0.07 -4.82
N GLU A 136 9.54 -0.78 -3.69
CA GLU A 136 8.65 -0.72 -2.52
C GLU A 136 8.73 0.63 -1.82
N ASP A 137 9.95 1.16 -1.68
CA ASP A 137 10.20 2.44 -1.02
C ASP A 137 9.53 3.59 -1.79
N TYR A 138 9.66 3.58 -3.12
CA TYR A 138 9.00 4.57 -3.97
C TYR A 138 7.48 4.42 -3.97
N ALA A 139 6.95 3.19 -3.99
CA ALA A 139 5.52 2.96 -3.94
C ALA A 139 4.89 3.48 -2.64
N LEU A 140 5.51 3.22 -1.49
CA LEU A 140 5.02 3.71 -0.21
C LEU A 140 5.17 5.24 -0.09
N LEU A 141 6.27 5.80 -0.61
CA LEU A 141 6.48 7.27 -0.64
C LEU A 141 5.36 7.94 -1.45
N ALA A 142 5.09 7.46 -2.66
CA ALA A 142 4.01 7.97 -3.51
C ALA A 142 2.62 7.83 -2.86
N LEU A 143 2.37 6.73 -2.15
CA LEU A 143 1.12 6.54 -1.40
C LEU A 143 0.95 7.61 -0.33
N LEU A 144 1.98 7.84 0.47
CA LEU A 144 1.94 8.81 1.57
C LEU A 144 1.90 10.25 1.07
N GLN A 145 2.58 10.57 -0.03
CA GLN A 145 2.45 11.87 -0.71
C GLN A 145 1.01 12.10 -1.19
N SER A 146 0.40 11.09 -1.87
CA SER A 146 -1.00 11.18 -2.33
C SER A 146 -1.95 11.42 -1.16
N PHE A 147 -1.75 10.71 -0.06
CA PHE A 147 -2.53 10.90 1.17
C PHE A 147 -2.34 12.32 1.75
N SER A 148 -1.14 12.89 1.68
CA SER A 148 -0.80 14.18 2.27
C SER A 148 -1.37 15.40 1.52
N ILE A 149 -1.82 15.25 0.27
CA ILE A 149 -2.41 16.35 -0.54
C ILE A 149 -3.58 17.02 0.21
N GLN A 150 -4.36 16.26 0.96
CA GLN A 150 -5.51 16.80 1.71
C GLN A 150 -5.13 17.83 2.78
N PHE A 151 -3.87 17.86 3.19
CA PHE A 151 -3.33 18.83 4.15
C PHE A 151 -2.74 20.06 3.47
N ARG A 152 -2.33 19.95 2.19
CA ARG A 152 -1.52 20.92 1.44
C ARG A 152 -2.15 21.29 0.12
N THR A 153 -3.36 21.85 0.18
CA THR A 153 -4.14 22.17 -1.05
C THR A 153 -3.47 23.21 -1.95
N GLY A 154 -2.64 24.11 -1.39
CA GLY A 154 -1.89 25.11 -2.14
C GLY A 154 -0.80 24.52 -3.04
N ASP A 155 -0.20 23.41 -2.62
CA ASP A 155 0.93 22.75 -3.30
C ASP A 155 0.52 21.51 -4.09
N ALA A 156 -0.78 21.24 -4.22
CA ALA A 156 -1.31 20.01 -4.79
C ALA A 156 -0.74 19.67 -6.18
N MET A 157 -0.44 20.68 -7.01
CA MET A 157 0.14 20.46 -8.35
C MET A 157 1.58 19.96 -8.25
N LEU A 158 2.41 20.56 -7.40
CA LEU A 158 3.81 20.16 -7.20
C LEU A 158 3.87 18.75 -6.60
N ILE A 159 3.06 18.50 -5.58
CA ILE A 159 2.97 17.17 -4.95
C ILE A 159 2.53 16.12 -5.97
N SER A 160 1.57 16.44 -6.86
CA SER A 160 1.14 15.52 -7.92
C SER A 160 2.26 15.18 -8.90
N GLN A 161 3.15 16.11 -9.21
CA GLN A 161 4.33 15.85 -10.05
C GLN A 161 5.34 14.94 -9.33
N GLU A 162 5.59 15.15 -8.03
CA GLU A 162 6.45 14.28 -7.22
C GLU A 162 5.86 12.85 -7.16
N ILE A 163 4.56 12.71 -6.92
CA ILE A 163 3.86 11.41 -6.90
C ILE A 163 4.05 10.67 -8.21
N ASN A 164 3.80 11.32 -9.34
CA ASN A 164 3.94 10.68 -10.65
C ASN A 164 5.37 10.22 -10.88
N LYS A 165 6.38 11.04 -10.56
CA LYS A 165 7.79 10.69 -10.66
C LYS A 165 8.14 9.48 -9.79
N ASP A 166 7.67 9.43 -8.55
CA ASP A 166 7.97 8.33 -7.64
C ASP A 166 7.26 7.04 -8.07
N ILE A 167 6.04 7.11 -8.61
CA ILE A 167 5.36 5.97 -9.22
C ILE A 167 6.11 5.47 -10.46
N GLU A 168 6.57 6.36 -11.33
CA GLU A 168 7.39 6.02 -12.50
C GLU A 168 8.69 5.32 -12.09
N ASN A 169 9.39 5.85 -11.09
CA ASN A 169 10.59 5.23 -10.53
C ASN A 169 10.29 3.82 -9.98
N ALA A 170 9.21 3.66 -9.21
CA ALA A 170 8.81 2.35 -8.68
C ALA A 170 8.58 1.33 -9.80
N LEU A 171 7.83 1.69 -10.84
CA LEU A 171 7.50 0.82 -11.96
C LEU A 171 8.68 0.58 -12.90
N ALA A 172 9.62 1.53 -13.03
CA ALA A 172 10.84 1.36 -13.80
C ALA A 172 11.79 0.35 -13.14
N ILE A 173 11.88 0.36 -11.80
CA ILE A 173 12.70 -0.59 -11.03
C ILE A 173 12.05 -1.99 -11.06
N ASP A 174 10.75 -2.09 -10.84
CA ASP A 174 10.01 -3.35 -10.86
C ASP A 174 8.58 -3.14 -11.35
N SER A 175 8.35 -3.34 -12.65
CA SER A 175 7.02 -3.22 -13.25
C SER A 175 6.02 -4.28 -12.74
N SER A 176 6.50 -5.35 -12.08
CA SER A 176 5.71 -6.40 -11.44
C SER A 176 5.49 -6.18 -9.94
N ASN A 177 5.87 -5.03 -9.40
CA ASN A 177 5.56 -4.68 -8.02
C ASN A 177 4.06 -4.41 -7.87
N LEU A 178 3.37 -5.22 -7.04
CA LEU A 178 1.94 -5.09 -6.79
C LEU A 178 1.58 -3.71 -6.25
N ARG A 179 2.33 -3.22 -5.25
CA ARG A 179 2.07 -1.94 -4.58
C ARG A 179 2.26 -0.75 -5.50
N ALA A 180 3.30 -0.77 -6.35
CA ALA A 180 3.50 0.28 -7.36
C ALA A 180 2.33 0.35 -8.36
N ASN A 181 1.83 -0.81 -8.83
CA ASN A 181 0.66 -0.85 -9.71
C ASN A 181 -0.62 -0.39 -9.00
N TYR A 182 -0.82 -0.78 -7.73
CA TYR A 182 -1.93 -0.32 -6.91
C TYR A 182 -1.87 1.21 -6.70
N VAL A 183 -0.73 1.75 -6.30
CA VAL A 183 -0.58 3.19 -6.03
C VAL A 183 -0.75 4.02 -7.31
N PHE A 184 -0.25 3.53 -8.45
CA PHE A 184 -0.56 4.15 -9.75
C PHE A 184 -2.07 4.22 -9.99
N ALA A 185 -2.76 3.10 -9.82
CA ALA A 185 -4.20 3.03 -10.03
C ALA A 185 -4.97 3.94 -9.06
N SER A 186 -4.56 3.96 -7.78
CA SER A 186 -5.13 4.81 -6.75
C SER A 186 -4.97 6.30 -7.09
N ASN A 187 -3.76 6.72 -7.47
CA ASN A 187 -3.52 8.10 -7.90
C ASN A 187 -4.39 8.46 -9.12
N ASN A 188 -4.50 7.56 -10.12
CA ASN A 188 -5.33 7.79 -11.30
C ASN A 188 -6.83 7.79 -10.98
N PHE A 189 -7.29 7.00 -9.99
CA PHE A 189 -8.69 6.95 -9.54
C PHE A 189 -9.14 8.27 -8.91
N TYR A 190 -8.29 8.89 -8.09
CA TYR A 190 -8.61 10.15 -7.41
C TYR A 190 -8.27 11.39 -8.24
N THR A 191 -7.50 11.26 -9.32
CA THR A 191 -7.24 12.37 -10.24
C THR A 191 -8.53 12.77 -10.96
N PRO A 192 -8.90 14.06 -10.99
CA PRO A 192 -10.08 14.50 -11.72
C PRO A 192 -10.00 14.16 -13.22
N LYS A 193 -11.14 13.78 -13.81
CA LYS A 193 -11.22 13.39 -15.25
C LYS A 193 -10.64 14.45 -16.18
N LYS A 194 -10.83 15.74 -15.88
CA LYS A 194 -10.26 16.86 -16.66
C LYS A 194 -8.73 16.86 -16.72
N TYR A 195 -8.07 16.21 -15.77
CA TYR A 195 -6.61 16.02 -15.73
C TYR A 195 -6.20 14.58 -16.13
N GLY A 196 -7.07 13.84 -16.79
CA GLY A 196 -6.77 12.50 -17.32
C GLY A 196 -7.04 11.35 -16.37
N GLY A 197 -7.61 11.60 -15.20
CA GLY A 197 -7.95 10.56 -14.22
C GLY A 197 -9.02 9.58 -14.70
N GLY A 198 -9.03 8.40 -14.09
CA GLY A 198 -9.99 7.32 -14.36
C GLY A 198 -9.66 6.39 -15.51
N LYS A 199 -8.80 6.79 -16.46
CA LYS A 199 -8.56 6.05 -17.72
C LYS A 199 -7.74 4.77 -17.53
N LEU A 200 -6.83 4.74 -16.57
CA LEU A 200 -5.85 3.66 -16.38
C LEU A 200 -6.14 2.81 -15.13
N VAL A 201 -7.15 3.16 -14.35
CA VAL A 201 -7.50 2.50 -13.09
C VAL A 201 -7.70 1.00 -13.27
N GLU A 202 -8.60 0.61 -14.19
CA GLU A 202 -8.93 -0.79 -14.44
C GLU A 202 -7.68 -1.61 -14.84
N LYS A 203 -6.88 -1.09 -15.78
CA LYS A 203 -5.66 -1.75 -16.26
C LYS A 203 -4.69 -2.07 -15.12
N TYR A 204 -4.40 -1.08 -14.30
CA TYR A 204 -3.38 -1.23 -13.25
C TYR A 204 -3.89 -2.00 -12.03
N LEU A 205 -5.19 -1.90 -11.69
CA LEU A 205 -5.77 -2.74 -10.63
C LEU A 205 -5.86 -4.20 -11.04
N LEU A 206 -6.26 -4.50 -12.29
CA LEU A 206 -6.23 -5.88 -12.81
C LEU A 206 -4.82 -6.46 -12.77
N LYS A 207 -3.81 -5.66 -13.13
CA LYS A 207 -2.41 -6.06 -13.00
C LYS A 207 -2.02 -6.27 -11.53
N ALA A 208 -2.36 -5.35 -10.63
CA ALA A 208 -2.04 -5.48 -9.21
C ALA A 208 -2.63 -6.76 -8.59
N ILE A 209 -3.92 -7.05 -8.83
CA ILE A 209 -4.55 -8.28 -8.29
C ILE A 209 -4.01 -9.58 -8.91
N SER A 210 -3.42 -9.54 -10.10
CA SER A 210 -2.79 -10.71 -10.72
C SER A 210 -1.40 -11.03 -10.16
N LEU A 211 -0.74 -10.06 -9.51
CA LEU A 211 0.61 -10.20 -8.97
C LEU A 211 0.58 -10.81 -7.56
N PRO A 212 1.61 -11.58 -7.16
CA PRO A 212 1.72 -12.04 -5.78
C PRO A 212 1.98 -10.88 -4.81
N THR A 213 1.54 -10.99 -3.57
CA THR A 213 1.83 -10.00 -2.52
C THR A 213 3.32 -9.89 -2.23
N GLN A 214 4.04 -10.99 -2.40
CA GLN A 214 5.50 -11.10 -2.31
C GLN A 214 5.99 -12.13 -3.31
N LYS A 215 7.11 -11.88 -3.99
CA LYS A 215 7.76 -12.86 -4.89
C LYS A 215 8.25 -14.09 -4.13
N THR A 216 8.78 -13.87 -2.94
CA THR A 216 9.18 -14.90 -1.98
C THR A 216 8.62 -14.54 -0.62
N PRO A 217 7.89 -15.44 0.07
CA PRO A 217 7.33 -15.15 1.38
C PRO A 217 8.41 -14.74 2.40
N ASN A 218 8.24 -13.57 2.98
CA ASN A 218 9.15 -13.02 3.98
C ASN A 218 8.37 -12.17 4.99
N GLN A 219 8.40 -12.57 6.25
CA GLN A 219 7.64 -11.93 7.33
C GLN A 219 8.16 -10.54 7.75
N TYR A 220 9.30 -10.12 7.21
CA TYR A 220 9.90 -8.79 7.44
C TYR A 220 9.58 -7.80 6.33
N LEU A 221 9.08 -8.28 5.18
CA LEU A 221 8.80 -7.47 4.00
C LEU A 221 7.29 -7.17 3.86
N PRO A 222 6.94 -6.09 3.12
CA PRO A 222 5.55 -5.70 2.92
C PRO A 222 4.75 -6.76 2.14
N SER A 223 3.49 -6.92 2.54
CA SER A 223 2.52 -7.82 1.88
C SER A 223 1.15 -7.15 1.66
N TRP A 224 1.01 -5.85 1.94
CA TRP A 224 -0.20 -5.06 1.69
C TRP A 224 -0.44 -4.81 0.19
N GLY A 225 -1.57 -4.25 -0.17
CA GLY A 225 -1.89 -3.81 -1.53
C GLY A 225 -2.87 -4.71 -2.28
N LYS A 226 -2.99 -6.00 -1.95
CA LYS A 226 -3.88 -6.94 -2.64
C LYS A 226 -5.35 -6.67 -2.32
N GLU A 227 -5.67 -6.56 -1.04
CA GLU A 227 -7.03 -6.28 -0.57
C GLU A 227 -7.49 -4.91 -1.04
N GLU A 228 -6.63 -3.91 -0.91
CA GLU A 228 -6.87 -2.54 -1.35
C GLU A 228 -7.08 -2.46 -2.88
N SER A 229 -6.37 -3.30 -3.64
CA SER A 229 -6.56 -3.39 -5.10
C SER A 229 -7.91 -3.97 -5.47
N TYR A 230 -8.36 -5.03 -4.79
CA TYR A 230 -9.71 -5.58 -4.98
C TYR A 230 -10.79 -4.57 -4.58
N GLU A 231 -10.66 -3.98 -3.39
CA GLU A 231 -11.60 -2.98 -2.89
C GLU A 231 -11.77 -1.82 -3.88
N MET A 232 -10.66 -1.26 -4.36
CA MET A 232 -10.68 -0.15 -5.30
C MET A 232 -11.23 -0.55 -6.67
N LEU A 233 -10.92 -1.75 -7.17
CA LEU A 233 -11.46 -2.25 -8.45
C LEU A 233 -12.98 -2.41 -8.38
N ILE A 234 -13.50 -2.96 -7.29
CA ILE A 234 -14.94 -3.10 -7.07
C ILE A 234 -15.60 -1.72 -7.01
N LYS A 235 -15.03 -0.78 -6.25
CA LYS A 235 -15.50 0.61 -6.19
C LYS A 235 -15.49 1.28 -7.56
N TYR A 236 -14.44 1.07 -8.35
CA TYR A 236 -14.34 1.58 -9.71
C TYR A 236 -15.49 1.06 -10.59
N TYR A 237 -15.79 -0.24 -10.53
CA TYR A 237 -16.91 -0.81 -11.29
C TYR A 237 -18.27 -0.33 -10.80
N ILE A 238 -18.48 -0.21 -9.49
CA ILE A 238 -19.71 0.37 -8.92
C ILE A 238 -19.93 1.81 -9.42
N GLN A 239 -18.91 2.67 -9.35
CA GLN A 239 -18.98 4.06 -9.82
C GLN A 239 -19.27 4.19 -11.31
N ASN A 240 -18.80 3.22 -12.11
CA ASN A 240 -19.05 3.17 -13.55
C ASN A 240 -20.29 2.34 -13.92
N LYS A 241 -21.12 1.91 -12.93
CA LYS A 241 -22.32 1.09 -13.10
C LYS A 241 -22.07 -0.24 -13.83
N LYS A 242 -20.85 -0.77 -13.79
CA LYS A 242 -20.47 -2.07 -14.33
C LYS A 242 -20.77 -3.17 -13.30
N TRP A 243 -22.05 -3.40 -13.00
CA TRP A 243 -22.51 -4.19 -11.87
C TRP A 243 -22.05 -5.64 -11.91
N ASP A 244 -22.08 -6.29 -13.09
CA ASP A 244 -21.64 -7.69 -13.23
C ASP A 244 -20.16 -7.85 -12.92
N LEU A 245 -19.32 -6.92 -13.38
CA LEU A 245 -17.90 -6.88 -13.05
C LEU A 245 -17.68 -6.60 -11.57
N ALA A 246 -18.44 -5.68 -10.99
CA ALA A 246 -18.34 -5.38 -9.56
C ALA A 246 -18.63 -6.63 -8.70
N LYS A 247 -19.69 -7.38 -9.02
CA LYS A 247 -20.03 -8.66 -8.36
C LYS A 247 -18.96 -9.72 -8.58
N GLN A 248 -18.51 -9.91 -9.82
CA GLN A 248 -17.47 -10.88 -10.16
C GLN A 248 -16.17 -10.65 -9.38
N TYR A 249 -15.72 -9.39 -9.26
CA TYR A 249 -14.49 -9.08 -8.54
C TYR A 249 -14.70 -9.03 -7.03
N TYR A 250 -15.90 -8.76 -6.56
CA TYR A 250 -16.27 -8.95 -5.16
C TYR A 250 -16.12 -10.43 -4.75
N GLU A 251 -16.71 -11.36 -5.50
CA GLU A 251 -16.60 -12.81 -5.25
C GLU A 251 -15.15 -13.30 -5.29
N LYS A 252 -14.36 -12.85 -6.28
CA LYS A 252 -12.92 -13.17 -6.33
C LYS A 252 -12.17 -12.62 -5.13
N GLY A 253 -12.44 -11.37 -4.74
CA GLY A 253 -11.80 -10.72 -3.61
C GLY A 253 -12.10 -11.44 -2.29
N ILE A 254 -13.36 -11.82 -2.06
CA ILE A 254 -13.77 -12.61 -0.86
C ILE A 254 -13.12 -13.99 -0.86
N LYS A 255 -12.97 -14.65 -2.02
CA LYS A 255 -12.30 -15.93 -2.10
C LYS A 255 -10.81 -15.84 -1.75
N GLU A 256 -10.11 -14.81 -2.23
CA GLU A 256 -8.68 -14.60 -1.93
C GLU A 256 -8.45 -14.04 -0.53
N CYS A 257 -9.32 -13.14 -0.07
CA CYS A 257 -9.18 -12.41 1.19
C CYS A 257 -10.48 -12.52 2.02
N PRO A 258 -10.85 -13.72 2.52
CA PRO A 258 -12.16 -13.95 3.13
C PRO A 258 -12.40 -13.15 4.41
N LYS A 259 -11.33 -12.74 5.09
CA LYS A 259 -11.39 -11.92 6.32
C LYS A 259 -11.24 -10.42 6.05
N SER A 260 -11.19 -10.00 4.80
CA SER A 260 -11.02 -8.60 4.45
C SER A 260 -12.30 -7.81 4.76
N TYR A 261 -12.21 -6.94 5.75
CA TYR A 261 -13.33 -6.05 6.08
C TYR A 261 -13.62 -5.05 4.95
N ILE A 262 -12.57 -4.48 4.33
CA ILE A 262 -12.71 -3.46 3.28
C ILE A 262 -13.40 -4.00 2.02
N ILE A 263 -13.28 -5.30 1.75
CA ILE A 263 -14.02 -5.95 0.67
C ILE A 263 -15.43 -6.29 1.13
N ASN A 264 -15.56 -6.93 2.30
CA ASN A 264 -16.84 -7.42 2.82
C ASN A 264 -17.89 -6.31 2.95
N GLN A 265 -17.50 -5.11 3.38
CA GLN A 265 -18.41 -3.96 3.50
C GLN A 265 -19.06 -3.50 2.18
N LEU A 266 -18.47 -3.87 1.03
CA LEU A 266 -19.02 -3.52 -0.28
C LEU A 266 -20.23 -4.36 -0.66
N ALA A 267 -20.49 -5.47 0.05
CA ALA A 267 -21.64 -6.34 -0.19
C ALA A 267 -22.97 -5.56 -0.27
N SER A 268 -23.19 -4.65 0.68
CA SER A 268 -24.41 -3.85 0.73
C SER A 268 -24.65 -2.96 -0.49
N GLN A 269 -23.58 -2.57 -1.19
CA GLN A 269 -23.66 -1.75 -2.40
C GLN A 269 -23.99 -2.57 -3.66
N LEU A 270 -23.90 -3.90 -3.58
CA LEU A 270 -24.11 -4.83 -4.70
C LEU A 270 -25.47 -5.53 -4.64
N VAL A 271 -26.19 -5.41 -3.50
CA VAL A 271 -27.53 -6.01 -3.33
C VAL A 271 -28.52 -5.34 -4.28
N GLY A 272 -29.28 -6.14 -5.04
CA GLY A 272 -30.34 -5.65 -5.93
C GLY A 272 -29.84 -4.94 -7.20
N LYS A 273 -28.58 -5.09 -7.53
CA LYS A 273 -28.00 -4.50 -8.75
C LYS A 273 -27.85 -5.54 -9.84
#